data_29312c18d6f58dc1832cc59f9f4c34db
#
_entry.id   29312c18d6f58dc1832cc59f9f4c34db
#
_cell.length_a   1.000
_cell.length_b   1.000
_cell.length_c   1.000
_cell.angle_alpha   90.00
_cell.angle_beta   90.00
_cell.angle_gamma   90.00
#
_symmetry.space_group_name_H-M   'P 1'
#
loop_
_entity.id
_entity.type
_entity.pdbx_description
1 polymer ?
#
loop_
_entity_poly.entity_id
_entity_poly.type
_entity_poly.pdbx_seq_one_letter_code
_entity_poly.pdbx_strand_id
1 'polypeptide(L)'
;MKSKILALSKNEEFKNLLKQKKISNKYVTIFFGKLNNKNNKKFNISFSVKKKIANAVKRNKIKRRLRSIVNDAVKKISINFEFSVLVIARESMLNNEYKIIKETLFRDLESIR
;
A
#
# COMPACT_ATOMS: atom_id res chain seq x y z
N MET A 1 14.91 5.43 -14.09
CA MET A 1 13.53 5.09 -14.51
C MET A 1 12.54 5.74 -13.56
N LYS A 2 11.53 6.42 -14.09
CA LYS A 2 10.52 7.06 -13.23
C LYS A 2 9.58 6.03 -12.63
N SER A 3 9.38 6.10 -11.33
CA SER A 3 8.41 5.24 -10.64
C SER A 3 6.98 5.58 -11.07
N LYS A 4 6.13 4.56 -11.19
CA LYS A 4 4.70 4.74 -11.41
C LYS A 4 3.94 4.97 -10.10
N ILE A 5 4.65 4.99 -8.98
CA ILE A 5 4.08 5.20 -7.65
C ILE A 5 4.31 6.64 -7.22
N LEU A 6 3.28 7.24 -6.63
CA LEU A 6 3.35 8.58 -6.05
C LEU A 6 2.87 8.52 -4.61
N ALA A 7 3.68 9.01 -3.68
CA ALA A 7 3.33 8.98 -2.26
C ALA A 7 2.23 10.00 -1.94
N LEU A 8 1.31 9.59 -1.07
CA LEU A 8 0.34 10.50 -0.47
C LEU A 8 1.07 11.36 0.57
N SER A 9 0.87 12.66 0.53
CA SER A 9 1.67 13.58 1.32
C SER A 9 0.90 14.37 2.38
N LYS A 10 -0.42 14.39 2.33
CA LYS A 10 -1.23 15.23 3.23
C LYS A 10 -1.99 14.39 4.26
N ASN A 11 -2.01 14.85 5.50
CA ASN A 11 -2.75 14.18 6.58
C ASN A 11 -4.25 14.06 6.26
N GLU A 12 -4.81 15.06 5.59
CA GLU A 12 -6.22 15.02 5.18
C GLU A 12 -6.51 13.87 4.22
N GLU A 13 -5.57 13.56 3.33
CA GLU A 13 -5.70 12.44 2.41
C GLU A 13 -5.77 11.12 3.17
N PHE A 14 -4.91 10.94 4.17
CA PHE A 14 -4.94 9.76 5.02
C PHE A 14 -6.25 9.63 5.77
N LYS A 15 -6.72 10.73 6.39
CA LYS A 15 -7.99 10.73 7.11
C LYS A 15 -9.17 10.40 6.19
N ASN A 16 -9.17 10.93 4.98
CA ASN A 16 -10.23 10.65 4.01
C ASN A 16 -10.23 9.18 3.60
N LEU A 17 -9.06 8.60 3.37
CA LEU A 17 -8.96 7.18 3.01
C LEU A 17 -9.40 6.27 4.15
N LEU A 18 -9.13 6.63 5.40
CA LEU A 18 -9.56 5.85 6.55
C LEU A 18 -11.09 5.75 6.68
N LYS A 19 -11.82 6.66 6.04
CA LYS A 19 -13.28 6.66 6.02
C LYS A 19 -13.86 5.95 4.79
N GLN A 20 -13.01 5.53 3.86
CA GLN A 20 -13.41 4.88 2.62
C GLN A 20 -13.43 3.36 2.80
N LYS A 21 -13.42 2.64 1.69
CA LYS A 21 -13.45 1.18 1.68
C LYS A 21 -12.13 0.61 2.18
N LYS A 22 -12.18 -0.59 2.74
CA LYS A 22 -10.97 -1.29 3.16
C LYS A 22 -11.02 -2.77 2.81
N ILE A 23 -9.82 -3.32 2.60
CA ILE A 23 -9.59 -4.76 2.45
C ILE A 23 -8.57 -5.13 3.52
N SER A 24 -8.86 -6.15 4.30
CA SER A 24 -7.92 -6.65 5.31
C SER A 24 -7.47 -8.06 4.96
N ASN A 25 -6.18 -8.31 5.09
CA ASN A 25 -5.63 -9.65 5.01
C ASN A 25 -4.72 -9.90 6.21
N LYS A 26 -4.04 -11.03 6.22
CA LYS A 26 -3.18 -11.41 7.34
C LYS A 26 -2.02 -10.43 7.59
N TYR A 27 -1.55 -9.75 6.53
CA TYR A 27 -0.31 -8.96 6.58
C TYR A 27 -0.53 -7.46 6.63
N VAL A 28 -1.60 -6.97 6.02
CA VAL A 28 -1.86 -5.54 5.91
C VAL A 28 -3.36 -5.24 5.95
N THR A 29 -3.68 -3.99 6.26
CA THR A 29 -5.01 -3.42 6.01
C THR A 29 -4.84 -2.38 4.91
N ILE A 30 -5.65 -2.46 3.87
CA ILE A 30 -5.59 -1.58 2.71
C ILE A 30 -6.84 -0.70 2.69
N PHE A 31 -6.65 0.59 2.86
CA PHE A 31 -7.74 1.58 2.68
C PHE A 31 -7.63 2.17 1.29
N PHE A 32 -8.74 2.29 0.59
CA PHE A 32 -8.74 2.81 -0.77
C PHE A 32 -9.99 3.63 -1.07
N GLY A 33 -9.83 4.61 -1.93
CA GLY A 33 -10.91 5.46 -2.36
C GLY A 33 -10.44 6.44 -3.43
N LYS A 34 -11.38 7.15 -4.05
CA LYS A 34 -11.05 8.18 -5.03
C LYS A 34 -10.88 9.51 -4.31
N LEU A 35 -9.71 10.12 -4.46
CA LEU A 35 -9.40 11.43 -3.91
C LEU A 35 -9.36 12.47 -5.04
N ASN A 36 -9.81 13.68 -4.72
CA ASN A 36 -9.82 14.78 -5.67
C ASN A 36 -8.40 15.25 -6.02
N ASN A 37 -8.21 15.68 -7.26
CA ASN A 37 -6.97 16.32 -7.72
C ASN A 37 -5.74 15.42 -7.64
N LYS A 38 -5.92 14.11 -7.83
CA LYS A 38 -4.83 13.18 -7.87
C LYS A 38 -4.35 12.91 -9.30
N ASN A 39 -3.06 12.64 -9.44
CA ASN A 39 -2.46 12.32 -10.72
C ASN A 39 -2.78 10.86 -11.11
N ASN A 40 -3.75 10.68 -12.02
CA ASN A 40 -4.19 9.36 -12.45
C ASN A 40 -3.18 8.63 -13.36
N LYS A 41 -2.10 9.28 -13.74
CA LYS A 41 -1.02 8.63 -14.49
C LYS A 41 -0.10 7.82 -13.60
N LYS A 42 -0.23 8.00 -12.28
CA LYS A 42 0.56 7.28 -11.28
C LYS A 42 -0.35 6.70 -10.23
N PHE A 43 0.10 5.64 -9.59
CA PHE A 43 -0.61 5.02 -8.47
C PHE A 43 -0.28 5.77 -7.19
N ASN A 44 -1.27 6.47 -6.65
CA ASN A 44 -1.12 7.25 -5.41
C ASN A 44 -1.28 6.31 -4.22
N ILE A 45 -0.17 6.04 -3.53
CA ILE A 45 -0.15 5.04 -2.45
C ILE A 45 0.84 5.47 -1.36
N SER A 46 0.50 5.17 -0.12
CA SER A 46 1.41 5.33 1.00
C SER A 46 1.39 4.11 1.91
N PHE A 47 2.48 3.93 2.65
CA PHE A 47 2.66 2.81 3.55
C PHE A 47 2.85 3.33 4.96
N SER A 48 2.16 2.70 5.92
CA SER A 48 2.26 3.06 7.33
C SER A 48 2.64 1.83 8.14
N VAL A 49 3.64 1.98 9.01
CA VAL A 49 4.04 0.94 9.95
C VAL A 49 4.10 1.59 11.34
N LYS A 50 3.25 1.13 12.25
CA LYS A 50 3.17 1.70 13.59
C LYS A 50 4.44 1.45 14.39
N LYS A 51 4.83 2.42 15.22
CA LYS A 51 6.04 2.33 16.04
C LYS A 51 6.03 1.13 17.00
N LYS A 52 4.86 0.73 17.48
CA LYS A 52 4.74 -0.40 18.42
C LYS A 52 4.99 -1.75 17.79
N ILE A 53 4.98 -1.86 16.45
CA ILE A 53 5.18 -3.13 15.76
C ILE A 53 6.65 -3.51 15.74
N ALA A 54 7.55 -2.52 15.56
CA ALA A 54 8.96 -2.79 15.38
C ALA A 54 9.77 -1.51 15.59
N ASN A 55 11.09 -1.67 15.76
CA ASN A 55 12.01 -0.55 15.81
C ASN A 55 12.14 0.12 14.43
N ALA A 56 12.84 1.25 14.36
CA ALA A 56 12.96 2.05 13.14
C ALA A 56 13.59 1.26 11.98
N VAL A 57 14.60 0.44 12.25
CA VAL A 57 15.28 -0.36 11.22
C VAL A 57 14.31 -1.37 10.60
N LYS A 58 13.58 -2.09 11.42
CA LYS A 58 12.60 -3.08 10.94
C LYS A 58 11.42 -2.43 10.23
N ARG A 59 10.94 -1.28 10.72
CA ARG A 59 9.87 -0.55 10.04
C ARG A 59 10.29 -0.11 8.65
N ASN A 60 11.50 0.38 8.49
CA ASN A 60 12.02 0.78 7.18
C ASN A 60 12.14 -0.41 6.24
N LYS A 61 12.53 -1.57 6.76
CA LYS A 61 12.59 -2.81 5.98
C LYS A 61 11.21 -3.21 5.48
N ILE A 62 10.18 -3.13 6.33
CA ILE A 62 8.80 -3.43 5.95
C ILE A 62 8.35 -2.47 4.84
N LYS A 63 8.60 -1.18 4.99
CA LYS A 63 8.22 -0.18 3.99
C LYS A 63 8.90 -0.44 2.64
N ARG A 64 10.18 -0.81 2.65
CA ARG A 64 10.90 -1.15 1.42
C ARG A 64 10.33 -2.37 0.74
N ARG A 65 9.97 -3.40 1.51
CA ARG A 65 9.34 -4.61 0.97
C ARG A 65 7.99 -4.28 0.33
N LEU A 66 7.16 -3.50 1.01
CA LEU A 66 5.85 -3.09 0.48
C LEU A 66 6.01 -2.28 -0.80
N ARG A 67 6.96 -1.35 -0.83
CA ARG A 67 7.23 -0.54 -2.01
C ARG A 67 7.69 -1.41 -3.19
N SER A 68 8.56 -2.37 -2.93
CA SER A 68 9.02 -3.30 -3.95
C SER A 68 7.88 -4.15 -4.51
N ILE A 69 7.01 -4.66 -3.64
CA ILE A 69 5.84 -5.44 -4.05
C ILE A 69 4.91 -4.60 -4.93
N VAL A 70 4.63 -3.37 -4.52
CA VAL A 70 3.71 -2.50 -5.27
C VAL A 70 4.33 -2.06 -6.60
N ASN A 71 5.64 -1.79 -6.65
CA ASN A 71 6.32 -1.49 -7.91
C ASN A 71 6.20 -2.66 -8.90
N ASP A 72 6.33 -3.89 -8.42
CA ASP A 72 6.13 -5.06 -9.26
C ASP A 72 4.67 -5.21 -9.68
N ALA A 73 3.74 -4.93 -8.76
CA ALA A 73 2.31 -5.04 -9.04
C ALA A 73 1.88 -4.10 -10.17
N VAL A 74 2.33 -2.85 -10.17
CA VAL A 74 1.94 -1.90 -11.21
C VAL A 74 2.46 -2.27 -12.59
N LYS A 75 3.48 -3.14 -12.64
CA LYS A 75 4.03 -3.66 -13.90
C LYS A 75 3.35 -4.93 -14.37
N LYS A 76 2.85 -5.76 -13.45
CA LYS A 76 2.41 -7.13 -13.75
C LYS A 76 0.91 -7.33 -13.70
N ILE A 77 0.18 -6.52 -12.95
CA ILE A 77 -1.27 -6.65 -12.83
C ILE A 77 -1.95 -5.34 -13.20
N SER A 78 -3.26 -5.44 -13.47
CA SER A 78 -4.07 -4.28 -13.80
C SER A 78 -4.53 -3.59 -12.51
N ILE A 79 -4.12 -2.35 -12.31
CA ILE A 79 -4.50 -1.54 -11.14
C ILE A 79 -5.18 -0.28 -11.63
N ASN A 80 -6.32 0.06 -11.02
CA ASN A 80 -7.04 1.29 -11.35
C ASN A 80 -6.41 2.48 -10.62
N PHE A 81 -5.67 3.31 -11.36
CA PHE A 81 -4.96 4.47 -10.80
C PHE A 81 -5.89 5.60 -10.34
N GLU A 82 -7.20 5.51 -10.61
CA GLU A 82 -8.15 6.48 -10.07
C GLU A 82 -8.29 6.35 -8.54
N PHE A 83 -7.99 5.17 -8.00
CA PHE A 83 -8.01 4.96 -6.56
C PHE A 83 -6.69 5.35 -5.93
N SER A 84 -6.78 6.04 -4.80
CA SER A 84 -5.65 6.26 -3.91
C SER A 84 -5.70 5.23 -2.79
N VAL A 85 -4.53 4.82 -2.29
CA VAL A 85 -4.43 3.67 -1.39
C VAL A 85 -3.52 3.99 -0.21
N LEU A 86 -3.96 3.57 0.98
CA LEU A 86 -3.13 3.60 2.18
C LEU A 86 -2.99 2.17 2.70
N VAL A 87 -1.76 1.68 2.75
CA VAL A 87 -1.45 0.33 3.24
C VAL A 87 -0.88 0.45 4.65
N ILE A 88 -1.56 -0.18 5.62
CA ILE A 88 -1.11 -0.21 7.00
C ILE A 88 -0.61 -1.62 7.29
N ALA A 89 0.69 -1.74 7.59
CA ALA A 89 1.32 -3.03 7.84
C ALA A 89 0.92 -3.59 9.20
N ARG A 90 0.76 -4.90 9.26
CA ARG A 90 0.52 -5.65 10.48
C ARG A 90 1.82 -6.30 10.97
N GLU A 91 1.84 -6.70 12.23
CA GLU A 91 2.99 -7.33 12.86
C GLU A 91 3.42 -8.62 12.13
N SER A 92 2.49 -9.34 11.55
CA SER A 92 2.76 -10.58 10.79
C SER A 92 3.69 -10.37 9.60
N MET A 93 3.86 -9.13 9.12
CA MET A 93 4.85 -8.82 8.08
C MET A 93 6.28 -9.16 8.49
N LEU A 94 6.56 -9.18 9.79
CA LEU A 94 7.91 -9.44 10.32
C LEU A 94 8.36 -10.89 10.16
N ASN A 95 7.40 -11.83 10.19
CA ASN A 95 7.70 -13.25 10.36
C ASN A 95 7.26 -14.13 9.20
N ASN A 96 6.93 -13.55 8.05
CA ASN A 96 6.42 -14.32 6.93
C ASN A 96 7.28 -14.13 5.68
N GLU A 97 7.22 -15.12 4.79
CA GLU A 97 8.00 -15.11 3.57
C GLU A 97 7.53 -14.02 2.61
N TYR A 98 8.49 -13.37 1.99
CA TYR A 98 8.24 -12.30 1.02
C TYR A 98 7.31 -12.76 -0.11
N LYS A 99 7.52 -13.95 -0.64
CA LYS A 99 6.73 -14.49 -1.75
C LYS A 99 5.24 -14.59 -1.41
N ILE A 100 4.94 -15.09 -0.21
CA ILE A 100 3.56 -15.27 0.24
C ILE A 100 2.88 -13.91 0.44
N ILE A 101 3.59 -12.97 1.06
CA ILE A 101 3.10 -11.61 1.26
C ILE A 101 2.82 -10.96 -0.10
N LYS A 102 3.72 -11.12 -1.05
CA LYS A 102 3.61 -10.56 -2.40
C LYS A 102 2.37 -11.08 -3.13
N GLU A 103 2.15 -12.39 -3.11
CA GLU A 103 0.99 -13.00 -3.76
C GLU A 103 -0.33 -12.50 -3.16
N THR A 104 -0.38 -12.40 -1.85
CA THR A 104 -1.57 -11.90 -1.14
C THR A 104 -1.86 -10.45 -1.51
N LEU A 105 -0.83 -9.60 -1.53
CA LEU A 105 -0.99 -8.19 -1.88
C LEU A 105 -1.37 -8.00 -3.35
N PHE A 106 -0.80 -8.78 -4.25
CA PHE A 106 -1.16 -8.72 -5.67
C PHE A 106 -2.65 -9.00 -5.86
N ARG A 107 -3.15 -10.05 -5.22
CA ARG A 107 -4.58 -10.41 -5.29
C ARG A 107 -5.47 -9.29 -4.75
N ASP A 108 -5.12 -8.72 -3.61
CA ASP A 108 -5.94 -7.69 -2.99
C ASP A 108 -5.89 -6.37 -3.77
N LEU A 109 -4.72 -5.98 -4.27
CA LEU A 109 -4.59 -4.77 -5.10
C LEU A 109 -5.37 -4.89 -6.40
N GLU A 110 -5.35 -6.07 -7.02
CA GLU A 110 -6.09 -6.31 -8.25
C GLU A 110 -7.60 -6.25 -8.04
N SER A 111 -8.07 -6.53 -6.83
CA SER A 111 -9.50 -6.50 -6.50
C SER A 111 -10.06 -5.09 -6.29
N ILE A 112 -9.22 -4.07 -6.21
CA ILE A 112 -9.66 -2.67 -6.03
C ILE A 112 -10.29 -2.15 -7.32
N ARG A 113 -11.59 -1.87 -7.25
CA ARG A 113 -12.37 -1.39 -8.41
C ARG A 113 -13.47 -0.44 -7.99
#